data_3bddf30906a7791842a9a82b02e53b12
#
_entry.id   3bddf30906a7791842a9a82b02e53b12
#
_cell.length_a   1.000
_cell.length_b   1.000
_cell.length_c   1.000
_cell.angle_alpha   90.00
_cell.angle_beta   90.00
_cell.angle_gamma   90.00
#
_symmetry.space_group_name_H-M   'P 1'
#
loop_
_entity.id
_entity.type
_entity.pdbx_description
1 polymer ?
#
loop_
_entity_poly.entity_id
_entity_poly.type
_entity_poly.pdbx_seq_one_letter_code
_entity_poly.pdbx_strand_id
1 'polypeptide(L)'
;MRCAFASVLLVAALAVAGCAQGGTSDTDSAAKFSGAEKQIATTVEDLQTAAKDKNGAKICASLITIQLQQSVAKQSAGKGCSSAVDKAIKQTDPVDYIVKDVKITGDSATATVQSKSDKDVVATEQWTLQKQAGRWKISSTPA
;
A
#
# COMPACT_ATOMS: atom_id res chain seq x y z
N MET A 1 40.66 34.10 48.55
CA MET A 1 39.40 34.83 48.36
C MET A 1 38.55 34.10 47.33
N ARG A 2 37.36 33.79 47.71
CA ARG A 2 36.47 32.81 47.06
C ARG A 2 35.65 33.46 45.93
N CYS A 3 35.63 32.87 44.78
CA CYS A 3 34.62 33.16 43.77
C CYS A 3 33.98 31.86 43.31
N ALA A 4 32.74 31.69 43.78
CA ALA A 4 31.83 30.62 43.37
C ALA A 4 31.17 31.01 42.04
N PHE A 5 31.37 30.21 41.00
CA PHE A 5 30.58 30.32 39.80
C PHE A 5 29.46 29.29 39.83
N ALA A 6 28.25 29.75 40.00
CA ALA A 6 27.06 28.94 39.86
C ALA A 6 26.70 28.81 38.37
N SER A 7 26.89 27.62 37.82
CA SER A 7 26.43 27.30 36.48
C SER A 7 24.97 26.92 36.50
N VAL A 8 24.13 27.74 35.93
CA VAL A 8 22.71 27.46 35.69
C VAL A 8 22.61 26.65 34.36
N LEU A 9 22.30 25.38 34.50
CA LEU A 9 21.96 24.51 33.36
C LEU A 9 20.51 24.74 32.98
N LEU A 10 20.31 25.43 31.87
CA LEU A 10 19.01 25.61 31.24
C LEU A 10 18.71 24.36 30.36
N VAL A 11 17.90 23.46 30.88
CA VAL A 11 17.38 22.31 30.10
C VAL A 11 16.22 22.80 29.27
N ALA A 12 16.44 23.00 27.97
CA ALA A 12 15.39 23.26 27.02
C ALA A 12 14.73 21.93 26.63
N ALA A 13 13.56 21.63 27.18
CA ALA A 13 12.72 20.52 26.78
C ALA A 13 12.02 20.89 25.45
N LEU A 14 12.53 20.34 24.35
CA LEU A 14 11.85 20.36 23.05
C LEU A 14 10.71 19.33 23.10
N ALA A 15 9.49 19.79 23.40
CA ALA A 15 8.29 19.01 23.20
C ALA A 15 8.01 18.92 21.69
N VAL A 16 8.39 17.81 21.08
CA VAL A 16 7.94 17.45 19.72
C VAL A 16 6.49 16.99 19.86
N ALA A 17 5.55 17.91 19.65
CA ALA A 17 4.15 17.56 19.47
C ALA A 17 4.02 16.89 18.09
N GLY A 18 4.18 15.57 18.04
CA GLY A 18 3.84 14.76 16.89
C GLY A 18 2.32 14.72 16.76
N CYS A 19 1.75 15.51 15.86
CA CYS A 19 0.38 15.30 15.41
C CYS A 19 0.32 14.03 14.58
N ALA A 20 0.18 12.89 15.24
CA ALA A 20 -0.27 11.65 14.64
C ALA A 20 -1.80 11.68 14.58
N GLN A 21 -2.36 12.39 13.62
CA GLN A 21 -3.75 12.18 13.21
C GLN A 21 -3.76 11.17 12.08
N GLY A 22 -3.44 9.94 12.43
CA GLY A 22 -3.81 8.78 11.65
C GLY A 22 -5.20 8.37 12.11
N GLY A 23 -6.24 8.71 11.36
CA GLY A 23 -7.51 8.01 11.48
C GLY A 23 -7.23 6.54 11.27
N THR A 24 -7.38 5.72 12.30
CA THR A 24 -7.34 4.26 12.20
C THR A 24 -8.59 3.82 11.46
N SER A 25 -8.53 3.83 10.13
CA SER A 25 -9.45 3.04 9.33
C SER A 25 -9.15 1.59 9.65
N ASP A 26 -10.18 0.77 9.86
CA ASP A 26 -10.05 -0.69 10.07
C ASP A 26 -9.30 -1.40 8.92
N THR A 27 -8.97 -0.65 7.87
CA THR A 27 -8.23 -1.06 6.67
C THR A 27 -6.72 -0.83 6.76
N ASP A 28 -6.20 -0.16 7.81
CA ASP A 28 -4.75 0.02 8.01
C ASP A 28 -4.12 -1.28 8.53
N SER A 29 -3.91 -2.21 7.60
CA SER A 29 -3.29 -3.51 7.89
C SER A 29 -1.76 -3.42 7.92
N ALA A 30 -1.15 -2.43 7.25
CA ALA A 30 0.30 -2.26 7.19
C ALA A 30 0.92 -1.97 8.55
N ALA A 31 0.17 -1.38 9.47
CA ALA A 31 0.63 -1.11 10.84
C ALA A 31 0.99 -2.39 11.63
N LYS A 32 0.44 -3.55 11.24
CA LYS A 32 0.69 -4.85 11.89
C LYS A 32 1.98 -5.51 11.44
N PHE A 33 2.61 -5.02 10.39
CA PHE A 33 3.80 -5.59 9.77
C PHE A 33 5.02 -4.69 9.98
N SER A 34 6.21 -5.23 9.72
CA SER A 34 7.48 -4.51 9.77
C SER A 34 8.34 -4.80 8.53
N GLY A 35 9.36 -3.99 8.28
CA GLY A 35 10.32 -4.22 7.20
C GLY A 35 9.67 -4.41 5.82
N ALA A 36 10.06 -5.48 5.12
CA ALA A 36 9.58 -5.78 3.78
C ALA A 36 8.09 -6.18 3.74
N GLU A 37 7.59 -6.86 4.76
CA GLU A 37 6.18 -7.22 4.88
C GLU A 37 5.29 -5.98 4.97
N LYS A 38 5.73 -4.96 5.73
CA LYS A 38 5.05 -3.67 5.79
C LYS A 38 5.00 -2.98 4.42
N GLN A 39 6.09 -3.02 3.66
CA GLN A 39 6.11 -2.44 2.31
C GLN A 39 5.11 -3.13 1.39
N ILE A 40 4.96 -4.46 1.51
CA ILE A 40 4.00 -5.25 0.74
C ILE A 40 2.57 -4.86 1.13
N ALA A 41 2.26 -4.81 2.43
CA ALA A 41 0.95 -4.40 2.91
C ALA A 41 0.62 -2.95 2.47
N THR A 42 1.58 -2.03 2.57
CA THR A 42 1.43 -0.66 2.07
C THR A 42 1.15 -0.62 0.56
N THR A 43 1.78 -1.49 -0.24
CA THR A 43 1.50 -1.56 -1.68
C THR A 43 0.05 -1.95 -1.97
N VAL A 44 -0.54 -2.84 -1.17
CA VAL A 44 -1.95 -3.23 -1.28
C VAL A 44 -2.87 -2.07 -0.87
N GLU A 45 -2.55 -1.36 0.20
CA GLU A 45 -3.30 -0.17 0.66
C GLU A 45 -3.20 0.99 -0.34
N ASP A 46 -2.04 1.19 -0.93
CA ASP A 46 -1.83 2.16 -2.00
C ASP A 46 -2.68 1.85 -3.25
N LEU A 47 -2.83 0.55 -3.59
CA LEU A 47 -3.73 0.13 -4.66
C LEU A 47 -5.17 0.49 -4.34
N GLN A 48 -5.63 0.20 -3.12
CA GLN A 48 -6.98 0.55 -2.67
C GLN A 48 -7.21 2.06 -2.75
N THR A 49 -6.28 2.85 -2.24
CA THR A 49 -6.35 4.32 -2.29
C THR A 49 -6.39 4.83 -3.72
N ALA A 50 -5.49 4.34 -4.58
CA ALA A 50 -5.45 4.74 -5.99
C ALA A 50 -6.72 4.32 -6.75
N ALA A 51 -7.33 3.19 -6.38
CA ALA A 51 -8.61 2.76 -6.96
C ALA A 51 -9.77 3.67 -6.50
N LYS A 52 -9.85 4.03 -5.23
CA LYS A 52 -10.84 4.99 -4.71
C LYS A 52 -10.69 6.38 -5.36
N ASP A 53 -9.46 6.82 -5.58
CA ASP A 53 -9.13 8.08 -6.25
C ASP A 53 -9.30 8.02 -7.78
N LYS A 54 -9.67 6.86 -8.32
CA LYS A 54 -9.80 6.59 -9.76
C LYS A 54 -8.52 6.93 -10.55
N ASN A 55 -7.37 6.62 -9.96
CA ASN A 55 -6.05 6.94 -10.49
C ASN A 55 -5.39 5.70 -11.13
N GLY A 56 -5.87 5.28 -12.29
CA GLY A 56 -5.30 4.16 -13.04
C GLY A 56 -3.87 4.40 -13.49
N ALA A 57 -3.47 5.66 -13.70
CA ALA A 57 -2.09 5.99 -14.04
C ALA A 57 -1.12 5.63 -12.89
N LYS A 58 -1.46 5.95 -11.64
CA LYS A 58 -0.66 5.57 -10.45
C LYS A 58 -0.58 4.05 -10.32
N ILE A 59 -1.70 3.36 -10.50
CA ILE A 59 -1.73 1.89 -10.42
C ILE A 59 -0.77 1.28 -11.42
N CYS A 60 -0.89 1.66 -12.68
CA CYS A 60 -0.05 1.12 -13.75
C CYS A 60 1.43 1.48 -13.59
N ALA A 61 1.77 2.72 -13.29
CA ALA A 61 3.16 3.14 -13.22
C ALA A 61 3.90 2.62 -11.98
N SER A 62 3.20 2.53 -10.83
CA SER A 62 3.89 2.35 -9.55
C SER A 62 3.55 1.06 -8.82
N LEU A 63 2.33 0.54 -8.95
CA LEU A 63 1.82 -0.49 -8.04
C LEU A 63 1.79 -1.90 -8.63
N ILE A 64 1.75 -2.03 -9.96
CA ILE A 64 1.77 -3.32 -10.64
C ILE A 64 3.06 -3.54 -11.43
N THR A 65 3.41 -4.79 -11.66
CA THR A 65 4.61 -5.14 -12.44
C THR A 65 4.44 -4.79 -13.92
N ILE A 66 5.55 -4.63 -14.62
CA ILE A 66 5.55 -4.37 -16.09
C ILE A 66 4.81 -5.46 -16.84
N GLN A 67 4.96 -6.72 -16.42
CA GLN A 67 4.29 -7.87 -17.03
C GLN A 67 2.77 -7.76 -16.89
N LEU A 68 2.29 -7.39 -15.69
CA LEU A 68 0.86 -7.21 -15.46
C LEU A 68 0.32 -6.01 -16.23
N GLN A 69 1.07 -4.89 -16.29
CA GLN A 69 0.70 -3.73 -17.13
C GLN A 69 0.50 -4.13 -18.61
N GLN A 70 1.43 -4.91 -19.16
CA GLN A 70 1.34 -5.37 -20.54
C GLN A 70 0.15 -6.30 -20.76
N SER A 71 -0.15 -7.17 -19.80
CA SER A 71 -1.31 -8.05 -19.87
C SER A 71 -2.62 -7.28 -19.86
N VAL A 72 -2.75 -6.28 -18.97
CA VAL A 72 -3.91 -5.37 -18.90
C VAL A 72 -4.05 -4.57 -20.20
N ALA A 73 -2.95 -4.04 -20.73
CA ALA A 73 -2.97 -3.27 -21.98
C ALA A 73 -3.41 -4.12 -23.18
N LYS A 74 -2.96 -5.39 -23.27
CA LYS A 74 -3.38 -6.33 -24.33
C LYS A 74 -4.88 -6.60 -24.27
N GLN A 75 -5.45 -6.78 -23.09
CA GLN A 75 -6.89 -7.05 -22.91
C GLN A 75 -7.76 -5.84 -23.25
N SER A 76 -7.18 -4.65 -23.26
CA SER A 76 -7.90 -3.39 -23.52
C SER A 76 -7.92 -2.95 -25.00
N ALA A 77 -7.67 -3.85 -25.93
CA ALA A 77 -7.60 -3.54 -27.37
C ALA A 77 -6.64 -2.37 -27.70
N GLY A 78 -5.49 -2.34 -27.03
CA GLY A 78 -4.42 -1.37 -27.29
C GLY A 78 -4.61 0.04 -26.67
N LYS A 79 -5.64 0.24 -25.86
CA LYS A 79 -5.88 1.55 -25.20
C LYS A 79 -4.91 1.88 -24.05
N GLY A 80 -3.98 0.97 -23.76
CA GLY A 80 -2.99 1.13 -22.70
C GLY A 80 -3.52 0.76 -21.31
N CYS A 81 -2.59 0.50 -20.39
CA CYS A 81 -2.90 0.05 -19.03
C CYS A 81 -3.78 1.05 -18.27
N SER A 82 -3.39 2.33 -18.23
CA SER A 82 -4.11 3.33 -17.44
C SER A 82 -5.57 3.47 -17.84
N SER A 83 -5.85 3.56 -19.16
CA SER A 83 -7.22 3.65 -19.66
C SER A 83 -8.05 2.41 -19.35
N ALA A 84 -7.43 1.22 -19.39
CA ALA A 84 -8.10 -0.03 -19.05
C ALA A 84 -8.47 -0.07 -17.56
N VAL A 85 -7.52 0.29 -16.69
CA VAL A 85 -7.72 0.34 -15.25
C VAL A 85 -8.74 1.40 -14.87
N ASP A 86 -8.67 2.60 -15.43
CA ASP A 86 -9.64 3.66 -15.18
C ASP A 86 -11.07 3.23 -15.54
N LYS A 87 -11.23 2.51 -16.65
CA LYS A 87 -12.52 1.97 -17.04
C LYS A 87 -13.01 0.92 -16.07
N ALA A 88 -12.14 -0.01 -15.65
CA ALA A 88 -12.49 -1.06 -14.72
C ALA A 88 -12.92 -0.48 -13.36
N ILE A 89 -12.14 0.45 -12.80
CA ILE A 89 -12.44 1.09 -11.50
C ILE A 89 -13.75 1.86 -11.52
N LYS A 90 -14.10 2.48 -12.65
CA LYS A 90 -15.38 3.21 -12.80
C LYS A 90 -16.60 2.29 -12.85
N GLN A 91 -16.40 1.02 -13.18
CA GLN A 91 -17.45 0.01 -13.32
C GLN A 91 -17.60 -0.90 -12.10
N THR A 92 -16.71 -0.79 -11.14
CA THR A 92 -16.72 -1.60 -9.92
C THR A 92 -17.00 -0.75 -8.69
N ASP A 93 -17.71 -1.32 -7.73
CA ASP A 93 -17.88 -0.71 -6.43
C ASP A 93 -16.54 -0.66 -5.68
N PRO A 94 -16.32 0.33 -4.81
CA PRO A 94 -15.13 0.38 -3.96
C PRO A 94 -15.03 -0.87 -3.10
N VAL A 95 -13.83 -1.43 -3.03
CA VAL A 95 -13.51 -2.60 -2.20
C VAL A 95 -12.41 -2.23 -1.23
N ASP A 96 -12.58 -2.61 0.02
CA ASP A 96 -11.54 -2.50 1.04
C ASP A 96 -10.69 -3.76 1.07
N TYR A 97 -9.37 -3.57 1.09
CA TYR A 97 -8.39 -4.65 1.16
C TYR A 97 -7.68 -4.63 2.51
N ILE A 98 -7.64 -5.78 3.16
CA ILE A 98 -6.99 -5.98 4.45
C ILE A 98 -5.96 -7.10 4.29
N VAL A 99 -4.67 -6.79 4.43
CA VAL A 99 -3.62 -7.80 4.42
C VAL A 99 -3.63 -8.56 5.74
N LYS A 100 -3.76 -9.88 5.67
CA LYS A 100 -3.81 -10.78 6.84
C LYS A 100 -2.48 -11.45 7.11
N ASP A 101 -1.77 -11.85 6.06
CA ASP A 101 -0.49 -12.56 6.15
C ASP A 101 0.37 -12.23 4.94
N VAL A 102 1.68 -12.28 5.12
CA VAL A 102 2.66 -12.07 4.05
C VAL A 102 3.76 -13.11 4.17
N LYS A 103 4.06 -13.79 3.07
CA LYS A 103 5.19 -14.74 2.96
C LYS A 103 6.13 -14.26 1.88
N ILE A 104 7.40 -14.06 2.22
CA ILE A 104 8.43 -13.57 1.32
C ILE A 104 9.42 -14.68 1.00
N THR A 105 9.74 -14.85 -0.28
CA THR A 105 10.77 -15.77 -0.77
C THR A 105 11.62 -15.04 -1.80
N GLY A 106 12.80 -14.57 -1.39
CA GLY A 106 13.67 -13.75 -2.23
C GLY A 106 12.98 -12.45 -2.69
N ASP A 107 12.87 -12.26 -4.01
CA ASP A 107 12.22 -11.11 -4.63
C ASP A 107 10.74 -11.36 -4.97
N SER A 108 10.17 -12.46 -4.48
CA SER A 108 8.75 -12.79 -4.63
C SER A 108 8.07 -12.84 -3.27
N ALA A 109 6.80 -12.47 -3.22
CA ALA A 109 5.99 -12.57 -2.03
C ALA A 109 4.56 -12.99 -2.36
N THR A 110 3.93 -13.66 -1.40
CA THR A 110 2.50 -13.96 -1.41
C THR A 110 1.84 -13.25 -0.24
N ALA A 111 0.84 -12.44 -0.52
CA ALA A 111 0.01 -11.78 0.49
C ALA A 111 -1.37 -12.42 0.52
N THR A 112 -1.83 -12.79 1.71
CA THR A 112 -3.22 -13.18 1.95
C THR A 112 -4.02 -11.91 2.18
N VAL A 113 -4.89 -11.58 1.25
CA VAL A 113 -5.68 -10.35 1.25
C VAL A 113 -7.15 -10.69 1.44
N GLN A 114 -7.78 -10.04 2.40
CA GLN A 114 -9.22 -10.09 2.59
C GLN A 114 -9.84 -8.87 1.93
N SER A 115 -10.81 -9.08 1.05
CA SER A 115 -11.59 -8.03 0.39
C SER A 115 -12.97 -7.91 1.01
N LYS A 116 -13.41 -6.68 1.28
CA LYS A 116 -14.73 -6.35 1.79
C LYS A 116 -15.39 -5.31 0.90
N SER A 117 -16.60 -5.57 0.48
CA SER A 117 -17.45 -4.60 -0.23
C SER A 117 -18.51 -4.02 0.71
N ASP A 118 -19.18 -2.96 0.27
CA ASP A 118 -20.30 -2.35 1.01
C ASP A 118 -21.45 -3.32 1.31
N LYS A 119 -21.47 -4.48 0.64
CA LYS A 119 -22.48 -5.55 0.84
C LYS A 119 -22.01 -6.66 1.78
N ASP A 120 -20.98 -6.41 2.58
CA ASP A 120 -20.39 -7.37 3.53
C ASP A 120 -19.89 -8.69 2.90
N VAL A 121 -19.69 -8.72 1.59
CA VAL A 121 -19.07 -9.86 0.94
C VAL A 121 -17.60 -9.87 1.26
N VAL A 122 -17.16 -10.89 1.98
CA VAL A 122 -15.77 -11.07 2.36
C VAL A 122 -15.20 -12.22 1.55
N ALA A 123 -14.23 -11.93 0.71
CA ALA A 123 -13.40 -12.93 0.04
C ALA A 123 -11.99 -12.89 0.63
N THR A 124 -11.33 -14.04 0.72
CA THR A 124 -9.92 -14.13 1.10
C THR A 124 -9.17 -14.75 -0.06
N GLU A 125 -8.18 -14.02 -0.55
CA GLU A 125 -7.46 -14.31 -1.77
C GLU A 125 -5.95 -14.25 -1.54
N GLN A 126 -5.20 -14.93 -2.40
CA GLN A 126 -3.75 -14.84 -2.41
C GLN A 126 -3.29 -14.00 -3.59
N TRP A 127 -2.61 -12.91 -3.27
CA TRP A 127 -2.00 -12.03 -4.24
C TRP A 127 -0.49 -12.27 -4.31
N THR A 128 0.05 -12.26 -5.49
CA THR A 128 1.50 -12.38 -5.69
C THR A 128 2.11 -11.03 -5.97
N LEU A 129 3.23 -10.75 -5.31
CA LEU A 129 4.01 -9.55 -5.52
C LEU A 129 5.44 -9.92 -5.92
N GLN A 130 6.08 -9.03 -6.65
CA GLN A 130 7.48 -9.13 -7.05
C GLN A 130 8.20 -7.81 -6.79
N LYS A 131 9.46 -7.92 -6.38
CA LYS A 131 10.32 -6.77 -6.19
C LYS A 131 10.92 -6.35 -7.52
N GLN A 132 10.59 -5.14 -7.97
CA GLN A 132 11.13 -4.55 -9.20
C GLN A 132 11.72 -3.17 -8.88
N ALA A 133 12.97 -2.95 -9.26
CA ALA A 133 13.69 -1.71 -8.99
C ALA A 133 13.63 -1.29 -7.50
N GLY A 134 13.78 -2.26 -6.59
CA GLY A 134 13.78 -2.04 -5.14
C GLY A 134 12.40 -1.85 -4.50
N ARG A 135 11.31 -1.92 -5.26
CA ARG A 135 9.94 -1.74 -4.79
C ARG A 135 9.10 -3.01 -5.00
N TRP A 136 8.24 -3.30 -4.04
CA TRP A 136 7.27 -4.37 -4.18
C TRP A 136 6.12 -3.92 -5.09
N LYS A 137 5.79 -4.74 -6.07
CA LYS A 137 4.72 -4.50 -7.05
C LYS A 137 3.86 -5.74 -7.18
N ILE A 138 2.57 -5.55 -7.37
CA ILE A 138 1.60 -6.63 -7.56
C ILE A 138 1.85 -7.24 -8.95
N SER A 139 2.08 -8.55 -8.98
CA SER A 139 2.32 -9.31 -10.22
C SER A 139 1.11 -10.13 -10.64
N SER A 140 0.26 -10.52 -9.69
CA SER A 140 -0.97 -11.24 -9.97
C SER A 140 -1.97 -11.04 -8.85
N THR A 141 -3.23 -10.95 -9.21
CA THR A 141 -4.39 -11.08 -8.33
C THR A 141 -5.25 -12.23 -8.87
N PRO A 142 -6.02 -12.92 -8.03
CA PRO A 142 -7.03 -13.86 -8.49
C PRO A 142 -8.00 -13.20 -9.47
N ALA A 143 -8.56 -13.98 -10.39
CA ALA A 143 -9.56 -13.54 -11.36
C ALA A 143 -10.96 -13.61 -10.75
#